data_5629cc289f9467d643e54fa5aad84967
#
_entry.id   5629cc289f9467d643e54fa5aad84967
#
_cell.length_a   1.000
_cell.length_b   1.000
_cell.length_c   1.000
_cell.angle_alpha   90.00
_cell.angle_beta   90.00
_cell.angle_gamma   90.00
#
_symmetry.space_group_name_H-M   'P 1'
#
loop_
_entity.id
_entity.type
_entity.pdbx_description
1 polymer ?
#
loop_
_entity_poly.entity_id
_entity_poly.type
_entity_poly.pdbx_seq_one_letter_code
_entity_poly.pdbx_strand_id
1 'polypeptide(L)'
;MTKTPAHSADSLLNTFGFEKEFETGLKAIFEEKIVFNRLLGLKITSLQADRVTARIDMRHELVGHPAYNRVHGGVISAGLDTMGGLAVMAAIGARHMDETPAQRLQRFYKLGTIDLRIDYLRPGISDYFELRAEVLRLGSRVASTRMEFLGADGTLFSTGAAAYIVS
;
A
#
# COMPACT_ATOMS: atom_id res chain seq x y z
N MET A 1 28.76 27.51 -27.36
CA MET A 1 28.67 26.11 -26.88
C MET A 1 27.52 26.03 -25.90
N THR A 2 26.35 25.76 -26.39
CA THR A 2 25.12 25.64 -25.62
C THR A 2 24.96 24.18 -25.15
N LYS A 3 25.03 23.93 -23.83
CA LYS A 3 24.75 22.63 -23.22
C LYS A 3 23.24 22.39 -23.28
N THR A 4 22.81 21.40 -24.05
CA THR A 4 21.48 20.81 -24.00
C THR A 4 21.31 20.12 -22.64
N PRO A 5 20.23 20.34 -21.87
CA PRO A 5 19.97 19.59 -20.65
C PRO A 5 19.56 18.16 -21.03
N ALA A 6 20.22 17.19 -20.44
CA ALA A 6 19.83 15.80 -20.52
C ALA A 6 18.46 15.63 -19.84
N HIS A 7 17.43 15.36 -20.65
CA HIS A 7 16.14 14.88 -20.15
C HIS A 7 16.37 13.48 -19.60
N SER A 8 16.22 13.33 -18.29
CA SER A 8 16.37 12.07 -17.59
C SER A 8 15.31 11.08 -18.06
N ALA A 9 15.73 9.86 -18.38
CA ALA A 9 14.85 8.71 -18.71
C ALA A 9 13.87 8.33 -17.59
N ASP A 10 13.98 8.95 -16.41
CA ASP A 10 13.11 8.73 -15.24
C ASP A 10 11.68 9.28 -15.39
N SER A 11 11.45 10.24 -16.31
CA SER A 11 10.11 10.83 -16.45
C SER A 11 9.14 9.96 -17.28
N LEU A 12 9.60 8.95 -17.96
CA LEU A 12 8.77 8.08 -18.81
C LEU A 12 8.19 6.87 -18.06
N LEU A 13 8.71 6.54 -16.88
CA LEU A 13 8.21 5.42 -16.07
C LEU A 13 6.93 5.76 -15.28
N ASN A 14 6.60 7.03 -15.14
CA ASN A 14 5.44 7.48 -14.34
C ASN A 14 4.10 7.52 -15.10
N THR A 15 4.03 7.05 -16.35
CA THR A 15 2.82 7.21 -17.17
C THR A 15 2.16 5.87 -17.56
N PHE A 16 2.78 4.74 -17.27
CA PHE A 16 2.22 3.43 -17.59
C PHE A 16 1.61 2.81 -16.33
N GLY A 17 0.28 2.86 -16.20
CA GLY A 17 -0.46 2.00 -15.30
C GLY A 17 -0.19 0.53 -15.66
N PHE A 18 -0.44 -0.37 -14.71
CA PHE A 18 -0.33 -1.81 -14.96
C PHE A 18 -1.39 -2.27 -15.96
N GLU A 19 -1.16 -3.41 -16.60
CA GLU A 19 -2.16 -4.07 -17.41
C GLU A 19 -3.38 -4.43 -16.53
N LYS A 20 -4.55 -4.30 -17.11
CA LYS A 20 -5.83 -4.52 -16.42
C LYS A 20 -5.89 -5.87 -15.70
N GLU A 21 -5.29 -6.92 -16.27
CA GLU A 21 -5.24 -8.25 -15.67
C GLU A 21 -4.44 -8.24 -14.36
N PHE A 22 -3.27 -7.59 -14.32
CA PHE A 22 -2.44 -7.48 -13.13
C PHE A 22 -3.13 -6.63 -12.04
N GLU A 23 -3.72 -5.49 -12.40
CA GLU A 23 -4.48 -4.64 -11.46
C GLU A 23 -5.65 -5.40 -10.86
N THR A 24 -6.45 -6.08 -11.70
CA THR A 24 -7.60 -6.87 -11.25
C THR A 24 -7.15 -7.99 -10.33
N GLY A 25 -6.03 -8.66 -10.66
CA GLY A 25 -5.46 -9.71 -9.83
C GLY A 25 -5.01 -9.22 -8.46
N LEU A 26 -4.32 -8.07 -8.38
CA LEU A 26 -3.94 -7.45 -7.11
C LEU A 26 -5.16 -7.06 -6.28
N LYS A 27 -6.16 -6.42 -6.89
CA LYS A 27 -7.42 -6.10 -6.19
C LYS A 27 -8.11 -7.35 -5.66
N ALA A 28 -8.19 -8.40 -6.48
CA ALA A 28 -8.78 -9.67 -6.04
C ALA A 28 -8.02 -10.29 -4.85
N ILE A 29 -6.68 -10.20 -4.83
CA ILE A 29 -5.88 -10.70 -3.70
C ILE A 29 -6.12 -9.84 -2.46
N PHE A 30 -5.89 -8.53 -2.55
CA PHE A 30 -5.84 -7.65 -1.39
C PHE A 30 -7.22 -7.23 -0.87
N GLU A 31 -8.25 -7.15 -1.71
CA GLU A 31 -9.59 -6.78 -1.27
C GLU A 31 -10.48 -7.98 -0.93
N GLU A 32 -10.28 -9.15 -1.58
CA GLU A 32 -11.23 -10.26 -1.50
C GLU A 32 -10.63 -11.54 -0.91
N LYS A 33 -9.44 -11.97 -1.35
CA LYS A 33 -8.85 -13.25 -0.93
C LYS A 33 -8.21 -13.18 0.44
N ILE A 34 -7.62 -12.04 0.81
CA ILE A 34 -7.19 -11.79 2.19
C ILE A 34 -8.44 -11.50 3.02
N VAL A 35 -8.97 -12.53 3.68
CA VAL A 35 -10.25 -12.46 4.41
C VAL A 35 -10.25 -11.35 5.47
N PHE A 36 -9.11 -11.10 6.11
CA PHE A 36 -8.98 -10.06 7.11
C PHE A 36 -9.14 -8.65 6.51
N ASN A 37 -8.66 -8.41 5.30
CA ASN A 37 -8.85 -7.12 4.62
C ASN A 37 -10.32 -6.88 4.25
N ARG A 38 -11.09 -7.94 3.99
CA ARG A 38 -12.55 -7.84 3.82
C ARG A 38 -13.23 -7.37 5.10
N LEU A 39 -12.78 -7.86 6.27
CA LEU A 39 -13.24 -7.36 7.57
C LEU A 39 -12.90 -5.88 7.77
N LEU A 40 -11.74 -5.42 7.33
CA LEU A 40 -11.37 -4.01 7.37
C LEU A 40 -12.19 -3.16 6.40
N GLY A 41 -12.73 -3.75 5.34
CA GLY A 41 -13.41 -3.05 4.25
C GLY A 41 -12.45 -2.23 3.39
N LEU A 42 -11.18 -2.65 3.31
CA LEU A 42 -10.15 -1.97 2.53
C LEU A 42 -10.48 -2.03 1.04
N LYS A 43 -10.43 -0.87 0.37
CA LYS A 43 -10.64 -0.73 -1.07
C LYS A 43 -9.50 0.04 -1.71
N ILE A 44 -8.84 -0.57 -2.69
CA ILE A 44 -7.73 0.04 -3.43
C ILE A 44 -8.27 1.13 -4.35
N THR A 45 -7.76 2.34 -4.20
CA THR A 45 -8.16 3.52 -4.99
C THR A 45 -7.18 3.87 -6.09
N SER A 46 -5.88 3.52 -5.91
CA SER A 46 -4.85 3.72 -6.94
C SER A 46 -3.74 2.66 -6.81
N LEU A 47 -3.25 2.21 -7.98
CA LEU A 47 -2.11 1.31 -8.12
C LEU A 47 -1.10 1.93 -9.10
N GLN A 48 -0.01 2.46 -8.56
CA GLN A 48 1.14 2.95 -9.32
C GLN A 48 2.39 2.17 -8.89
N ALA A 49 3.40 2.14 -9.73
CA ALA A 49 4.64 1.42 -9.43
C ALA A 49 5.39 1.97 -8.20
N ASP A 50 5.30 3.26 -7.97
CA ASP A 50 5.97 4.00 -6.89
C ASP A 50 5.08 4.24 -5.67
N ARG A 51 3.75 4.27 -5.85
CA ARG A 51 2.80 4.58 -4.80
C ARG A 51 1.48 3.85 -4.98
N VAL A 52 0.94 3.35 -3.90
CA VAL A 52 -0.41 2.77 -3.85
C VAL A 52 -1.27 3.51 -2.85
N THR A 53 -2.57 3.60 -3.13
CA THR A 53 -3.54 4.18 -2.20
C THR A 53 -4.75 3.28 -2.04
N ALA A 54 -5.33 3.32 -0.84
CA ALA A 54 -6.56 2.61 -0.52
C ALA A 54 -7.40 3.44 0.47
N ARG A 55 -8.66 3.03 0.63
CA ARG A 55 -9.62 3.65 1.54
C ARG A 55 -10.23 2.59 2.47
N ILE A 56 -10.48 2.99 3.71
CA ILE A 56 -11.29 2.27 4.69
C ILE A 56 -12.36 3.23 5.19
N ASP A 57 -13.64 2.89 5.02
CA ASP A 57 -14.75 3.67 5.56
C ASP A 57 -14.91 3.36 7.06
N MET A 58 -15.13 4.40 7.88
CA MET A 58 -15.39 4.21 9.29
C MET A 58 -16.73 3.53 9.51
N ARG A 59 -16.76 2.58 10.42
CA ARG A 59 -17.98 1.87 10.82
C ARG A 59 -17.84 1.35 12.25
N HIS A 60 -18.94 0.95 12.85
CA HIS A 60 -19.02 0.59 14.28
C HIS A 60 -18.03 -0.51 14.67
N GLU A 61 -17.82 -1.52 13.81
CA GLU A 61 -16.92 -2.65 14.08
C GLU A 61 -15.44 -2.27 14.15
N LEU A 62 -15.08 -1.07 13.67
CA LEU A 62 -13.71 -0.57 13.69
C LEU A 62 -13.44 0.37 14.88
N VAL A 63 -14.45 0.63 15.71
CA VAL A 63 -14.32 1.52 16.88
C VAL A 63 -13.42 0.90 17.93
N GLY A 64 -12.37 1.61 18.31
CA GLY A 64 -11.48 1.25 19.43
C GLY A 64 -11.77 2.04 20.70
N HIS A 65 -12.40 3.22 20.57
CA HIS A 65 -12.79 4.03 21.73
C HIS A 65 -14.20 4.58 21.54
N PRO A 66 -15.21 3.96 22.17
CA PRO A 66 -16.62 4.23 21.86
C PRO A 66 -17.06 5.67 22.19
N ALA A 67 -16.52 6.29 23.24
CA ALA A 67 -16.90 7.66 23.62
C ALA A 67 -16.56 8.72 22.56
N TYR A 68 -15.60 8.44 21.68
CA TYR A 68 -15.12 9.40 20.67
C TYR A 68 -15.26 8.89 19.24
N ASN A 69 -15.91 7.76 19.02
CA ASN A 69 -15.97 7.11 17.69
C ASN A 69 -14.60 7.01 17.01
N ARG A 70 -13.54 6.74 17.83
CA ARG A 70 -12.17 6.68 17.37
C ARG A 70 -11.85 5.29 16.84
N VAL A 71 -11.20 5.22 15.66
CA VAL A 71 -10.76 3.95 15.08
C VAL A 71 -9.78 3.22 16.01
N HIS A 72 -9.88 1.89 16.05
CA HIS A 72 -8.98 1.04 16.83
C HIS A 72 -7.56 1.04 16.21
N GLY A 73 -6.53 1.12 17.07
CA GLY A 73 -5.13 1.10 16.62
C GLY A 73 -4.75 -0.16 15.82
N GLY A 74 -5.39 -1.30 16.11
CA GLY A 74 -5.25 -2.53 15.33
C GLY A 74 -5.74 -2.42 13.88
N VAL A 75 -6.76 -1.61 13.62
CA VAL A 75 -7.22 -1.31 12.24
C VAL A 75 -6.14 -0.51 11.50
N ILE A 76 -5.55 0.47 12.17
CA ILE A 76 -4.47 1.29 11.61
C ILE A 76 -3.26 0.41 11.26
N SER A 77 -2.78 -0.40 12.23
CA SER A 77 -1.60 -1.24 12.00
C SER A 77 -1.85 -2.30 10.92
N ALA A 78 -2.99 -2.98 10.92
CA ALA A 78 -3.33 -3.96 9.91
C ALA A 78 -3.52 -3.34 8.52
N GLY A 79 -4.14 -2.16 8.45
CA GLY A 79 -4.27 -1.41 7.21
C GLY A 79 -2.90 -1.01 6.64
N LEU A 80 -2.00 -0.48 7.47
CA LEU A 80 -0.66 -0.08 7.04
C LEU A 80 0.21 -1.28 6.64
N ASP A 81 0.14 -2.41 7.36
CA ASP A 81 0.82 -3.64 6.96
C ASP A 81 0.37 -4.13 5.57
N THR A 82 -0.95 -4.17 5.36
CA THR A 82 -1.55 -4.51 4.07
C THR A 82 -1.05 -3.59 2.96
N MET A 83 -1.00 -2.29 3.22
CA MET A 83 -0.58 -1.30 2.22
C MET A 83 0.91 -1.41 1.88
N GLY A 84 1.75 -1.70 2.86
CA GLY A 84 3.17 -1.97 2.61
C GLY A 84 3.36 -3.19 1.70
N GLY A 85 2.65 -4.29 1.99
CA GLY A 85 2.65 -5.48 1.14
C GLY A 85 2.14 -5.21 -0.28
N LEU A 86 1.07 -4.41 -0.42
CA LEU A 86 0.52 -4.01 -1.73
C LEU A 86 1.54 -3.16 -2.52
N ALA A 87 2.21 -2.20 -1.87
CA ALA A 87 3.24 -1.38 -2.50
C ALA A 87 4.41 -2.25 -3.00
N VAL A 88 4.84 -3.24 -2.21
CA VAL A 88 5.88 -4.19 -2.62
C VAL A 88 5.45 -4.99 -3.83
N MET A 89 4.20 -5.47 -3.87
CA MET A 89 3.68 -6.21 -5.03
C MET A 89 3.57 -5.35 -6.29
N ALA A 90 3.18 -4.08 -6.16
CA ALA A 90 3.18 -3.12 -7.26
C ALA A 90 4.61 -2.89 -7.80
N ALA A 91 5.59 -2.66 -6.92
CA ALA A 91 6.99 -2.49 -7.31
C ALA A 91 7.60 -3.77 -7.94
N ILE A 92 7.25 -4.97 -7.45
CA ILE A 92 7.62 -6.25 -8.07
C ILE A 92 6.99 -6.35 -9.47
N GLY A 93 5.71 -6.01 -9.61
CA GLY A 93 5.01 -5.99 -10.89
C GLY A 93 5.70 -5.11 -11.92
N ALA A 94 6.13 -3.91 -11.52
CA ALA A 94 6.86 -2.99 -12.38
C ALA A 94 8.28 -3.48 -12.74
N ARG A 95 8.95 -4.19 -11.84
CA ARG A 95 10.30 -4.74 -12.07
C ARG A 95 10.32 -5.90 -13.05
N HIS A 96 9.26 -6.68 -13.10
CA HIS A 96 9.18 -7.94 -13.86
C HIS A 96 8.16 -7.86 -15.01
N MET A 97 8.21 -6.78 -15.78
CA MET A 97 7.31 -6.57 -16.94
C MET A 97 7.53 -7.56 -18.08
N ASP A 98 8.62 -8.30 -18.07
CA ASP A 98 8.92 -9.43 -18.97
C ASP A 98 8.16 -10.71 -18.60
N GLU A 99 7.60 -10.78 -17.39
CA GLU A 99 6.73 -11.88 -16.93
C GLU A 99 5.26 -11.60 -17.21
N THR A 100 4.48 -12.68 -17.39
CA THR A 100 3.02 -12.54 -17.51
C THR A 100 2.39 -11.98 -16.23
N PRO A 101 1.21 -11.33 -16.28
CA PRO A 101 0.49 -10.88 -15.08
C PRO A 101 0.31 -11.99 -14.05
N ALA A 102 -0.03 -13.20 -14.48
CA ALA A 102 -0.21 -14.35 -13.59
C ALA A 102 1.09 -14.74 -12.87
N GLN A 103 2.23 -14.76 -13.56
CA GLN A 103 3.54 -15.05 -12.94
C GLN A 103 3.91 -13.98 -11.90
N ARG A 104 3.71 -12.71 -12.21
CA ARG A 104 3.94 -11.61 -11.27
C ARG A 104 3.04 -11.71 -10.02
N LEU A 105 1.76 -12.07 -10.20
CA LEU A 105 0.83 -12.26 -9.07
C LEU A 105 1.23 -13.47 -8.20
N GLN A 106 1.81 -14.53 -8.77
CA GLN A 106 2.29 -15.68 -7.99
C GLN A 106 3.42 -15.32 -7.01
N ARG A 107 4.14 -14.23 -7.25
CA ARG A 107 5.18 -13.74 -6.32
C ARG A 107 4.61 -13.35 -4.97
N PHE A 108 3.31 -13.09 -4.87
CA PHE A 108 2.60 -12.86 -3.60
C PHE A 108 2.79 -14.00 -2.59
N TYR A 109 2.89 -15.25 -3.04
CA TYR A 109 3.07 -16.39 -2.14
C TYR A 109 4.42 -16.39 -1.38
N LYS A 110 5.36 -15.59 -1.84
CA LYS A 110 6.67 -15.44 -1.19
C LYS A 110 6.76 -14.16 -0.35
N LEU A 111 5.74 -13.31 -0.43
CA LEU A 111 5.69 -12.08 0.34
C LEU A 111 5.35 -12.37 1.80
N GLY A 112 6.12 -11.81 2.71
CA GLY A 112 5.83 -11.90 4.14
C GLY A 112 6.40 -10.71 4.89
N THR A 113 5.67 -10.22 5.89
CA THR A 113 6.10 -9.13 6.77
C THR A 113 7.19 -9.64 7.71
N ILE A 114 8.34 -8.95 7.74
CA ILE A 114 9.46 -9.24 8.65
C ILE A 114 9.35 -8.38 9.89
N ASP A 115 9.06 -7.08 9.67
CA ASP A 115 9.01 -6.06 10.71
C ASP A 115 8.00 -4.99 10.33
N LEU A 116 7.32 -4.44 11.32
CA LEU A 116 6.35 -3.36 11.17
C LEU A 116 6.44 -2.43 12.38
N ARG A 117 6.80 -1.18 12.15
CA ARG A 117 6.75 -0.11 13.13
C ARG A 117 5.63 0.86 12.77
N ILE A 118 4.83 1.24 13.77
CA ILE A 118 3.76 2.23 13.65
C ILE A 118 3.97 3.33 14.67
N ASP A 119 3.90 4.57 14.22
CA ASP A 119 3.88 5.76 15.07
C ASP A 119 2.45 6.35 15.04
N TYR A 120 1.74 6.28 16.17
CA TYR A 120 0.40 6.84 16.35
C TYR A 120 0.52 8.29 16.77
N LEU A 121 0.25 9.22 15.86
CA LEU A 121 0.52 10.64 16.04
C LEU A 121 -0.69 11.41 16.60
N ARG A 122 -1.90 11.00 16.19
CA ARG A 122 -3.16 11.66 16.53
C ARG A 122 -4.30 10.66 16.68
N PRO A 123 -5.36 10.98 17.45
CA PRO A 123 -6.58 10.18 17.51
C PRO A 123 -7.23 10.09 16.11
N GLY A 124 -7.44 8.88 15.60
CA GLY A 124 -8.09 8.66 14.30
C GLY A 124 -9.60 8.79 14.40
N ILE A 125 -10.13 10.01 14.18
CA ILE A 125 -11.55 10.32 14.14
C ILE A 125 -11.85 10.92 12.78
N SER A 126 -12.59 10.19 11.94
CA SER A 126 -12.93 10.59 10.57
C SER A 126 -14.03 9.68 10.03
N ASP A 127 -14.76 10.10 8.99
CA ASP A 127 -15.78 9.28 8.34
C ASP A 127 -15.17 8.18 7.47
N TYR A 128 -13.97 8.42 6.96
CA TYR A 128 -13.16 7.42 6.27
C TYR A 128 -11.68 7.74 6.43
N PHE A 129 -10.86 6.76 6.09
CA PHE A 129 -9.41 6.87 6.13
C PHE A 129 -8.82 6.59 4.77
N GLU A 130 -7.86 7.41 4.35
CA GLU A 130 -7.00 7.16 3.21
C GLU A 130 -5.68 6.57 3.69
N LEU A 131 -5.27 5.49 3.06
CA LEU A 131 -3.99 4.82 3.33
C LEU A 131 -3.10 4.99 2.11
N ARG A 132 -1.85 5.35 2.33
CA ARG A 132 -0.83 5.49 1.28
C ARG A 132 0.38 4.65 1.63
N ALA A 133 1.01 4.05 0.62
CA ALA A 133 2.27 3.35 0.79
C ALA A 133 3.17 3.53 -0.43
N GLU A 134 4.47 3.55 -0.16
CA GLU A 134 5.54 3.61 -1.16
C GLU A 134 6.66 2.64 -0.79
N VAL A 135 7.37 2.12 -1.80
CA VAL A 135 8.58 1.32 -1.60
C VAL A 135 9.78 2.23 -1.60
N LEU A 136 10.50 2.28 -0.47
CA LEU A 136 11.76 3.03 -0.35
C LEU A 136 12.91 2.29 -1.04
N ARG A 137 12.90 0.95 -0.95
CA ARG A 137 13.89 0.09 -1.58
C ARG A 137 13.30 -1.29 -1.85
N LEU A 138 13.42 -1.77 -3.08
CA LEU A 138 13.15 -3.16 -3.45
C LEU A 138 14.48 -3.87 -3.71
N GLY A 139 14.94 -4.67 -2.74
CA GLY A 139 16.11 -5.54 -2.87
C GLY A 139 15.77 -6.87 -3.56
N SER A 140 16.75 -7.78 -3.62
CA SER A 140 16.54 -9.15 -4.13
C SER A 140 15.84 -10.07 -3.12
N ARG A 141 15.97 -9.81 -1.83
CA ARG A 141 15.40 -10.64 -0.75
C ARG A 141 14.47 -9.87 0.16
N VAL A 142 14.68 -8.56 0.34
CA VAL A 142 13.94 -7.71 1.27
C VAL A 142 13.57 -6.41 0.60
N ALA A 143 12.34 -5.96 0.83
CA ALA A 143 11.84 -4.63 0.49
C ALA A 143 11.60 -3.82 1.77
N SER A 144 11.82 -2.50 1.69
CA SER A 144 11.50 -1.54 2.76
C SER A 144 10.46 -0.55 2.27
N THR A 145 9.50 -0.22 3.12
CA THR A 145 8.35 0.63 2.78
C THR A 145 8.14 1.74 3.79
N ARG A 146 7.41 2.76 3.35
CA ARG A 146 6.83 3.82 4.19
C ARG A 146 5.33 3.88 3.92
N MET A 147 4.55 4.08 4.98
CA MET A 147 3.10 4.14 4.91
C MET A 147 2.55 5.31 5.73
N GLU A 148 1.37 5.79 5.33
CA GLU A 148 0.63 6.86 5.99
C GLU A 148 -0.84 6.48 6.12
N PHE A 149 -1.44 6.85 7.27
CA PHE A 149 -2.86 6.70 7.56
C PHE A 149 -3.45 8.08 7.82
N LEU A 150 -4.34 8.53 6.92
CA LEU A 150 -4.85 9.90 6.89
C LEU A 150 -6.37 9.91 7.10
N GLY A 151 -6.89 11.01 7.62
CA GLY A 151 -8.32 11.29 7.67
C GLY A 151 -8.85 11.82 6.34
N ALA A 152 -10.17 11.97 6.24
CA ALA A 152 -10.88 12.51 5.08
C ALA A 152 -10.44 13.93 4.69
N ASP A 153 -9.96 14.70 5.65
CA ASP A 153 -9.44 16.06 5.49
C ASP A 153 -7.94 16.11 5.18
N GLY A 154 -7.28 14.94 5.03
CA GLY A 154 -5.86 14.81 4.81
C GLY A 154 -5.00 14.90 6.09
N THR A 155 -5.63 14.97 7.28
CA THR A 155 -4.89 14.95 8.55
C THR A 155 -4.15 13.63 8.72
N LEU A 156 -2.83 13.69 8.94
CA LEU A 156 -2.00 12.51 9.20
C LEU A 156 -2.22 12.01 10.63
N PHE A 157 -2.82 10.83 10.77
CA PHE A 157 -3.08 10.19 12.07
C PHE A 157 -1.96 9.26 12.51
N SER A 158 -1.38 8.52 11.56
CA SER A 158 -0.30 7.56 11.86
C SER A 158 0.64 7.40 10.66
N THR A 159 1.88 7.05 10.96
CA THR A 159 2.87 6.63 9.96
C THR A 159 3.32 5.21 10.24
N GLY A 160 3.78 4.52 9.22
CA GLY A 160 4.37 3.19 9.33
C GLY A 160 5.64 3.06 8.51
N ALA A 161 6.52 2.19 8.97
CA ALA A 161 7.67 1.69 8.24
C ALA A 161 7.72 0.16 8.41
N ALA A 162 7.99 -0.55 7.33
CA ALA A 162 8.02 -2.01 7.35
C ALA A 162 9.08 -2.59 6.43
N ALA A 163 9.46 -3.83 6.74
CA ALA A 163 10.28 -4.67 5.89
C ALA A 163 9.53 -5.95 5.51
N TYR A 164 9.69 -6.37 4.26
CA TYR A 164 9.03 -7.57 3.70
C TYR A 164 10.06 -8.48 3.05
N ILE A 165 9.94 -9.80 3.30
CA ILE A 165 10.63 -10.78 2.48
C ILE A 165 9.94 -10.88 1.11
N VAL A 166 10.72 -11.02 0.03
CA VAL A 166 10.23 -11.02 -1.36
C VAL A 166 10.77 -12.19 -2.22
N SER A 167 11.49 -13.13 -1.60
CA SER A 167 12.16 -14.25 -2.28
C SER A 167 11.79 -15.60 -1.67
#